data_520db9c98ebe58d2a979cee397430575
#
_entry.id   520db9c98ebe58d2a979cee397430575
#
_cell.length_a   1.000
_cell.length_b   1.000
_cell.length_c   1.000
_cell.angle_alpha   90.00
_cell.angle_beta   90.00
_cell.angle_gamma   90.00
#
_symmetry.space_group_name_H-M   'P 1'
#
loop_
_entity.id
_entity.type
_entity.pdbx_description
1 polymer ?
#
loop_
_entity_poly.entity_id
_entity_poly.type
_entity_poly.pdbx_seq_one_letter_code
_entity_poly.pdbx_strand_id
1 'polypeptide(L)'
;MIELSLTDPTPAGSTSSLPVPRRVIIRIIPILAFLPFAARAQTAQFVGSAACKRCHTQVFDRWSKTRMANIVVDPAQHPEVIIPDLTKPDPLVKFTRNDIALVYGSKWKQRYFTKVGNDFFPLGAQWDVTHKIWRAYMVQPGTDWWVQYYPADNMKRPTGPTCDGCHSVNYNIETKIPTEWNVGCEKCHGPGSEHVNRPSRSNIVNPARLDFVHANDVCIQCHSQGRPLKNPIEGKFYDWPVGFVVGQNLNDYWQLEDHAAGQLTFTHFPDGTAHKNRMQGNDFVQSAMYTHGVRCFSCHDVHGTQNNADLLKPASTMCLQCHGPSSPNGPRGVTIEEHTHHKTGSSGNECISCHMPRIEQTIADVNVRSHTFRFISPVEAERLKMPNSCNSCHTDKNAEWATEALKQWRNESPWRTAN
;
A
#
# COMPACT_ATOMS: atom_id res chain seq x y z
N MET A 1 -14.74 -46.43 32.04
CA MET A 1 -15.44 -47.69 32.30
C MET A 1 -15.99 -48.18 31.01
N ILE A 2 -15.39 -49.09 30.37
CA ILE A 2 -15.49 -50.53 30.29
C ILE A 2 -14.33 -51.03 29.45
N GLU A 3 -13.55 -51.83 30.08
CA GLU A 3 -12.55 -52.77 29.58
C GLU A 3 -13.21 -54.01 28.97
N LEU A 4 -12.39 -54.74 28.28
CA LEU A 4 -12.31 -56.22 28.14
C LEU A 4 -11.91 -56.56 26.70
N SER A 5 -10.92 -57.30 26.39
CA SER A 5 -10.10 -58.35 26.99
C SER A 5 -9.79 -59.36 25.87
N LEU A 6 -8.52 -59.58 25.64
CA LEU A 6 -7.79 -60.77 25.24
C LEU A 6 -8.55 -62.03 24.83
N THR A 7 -8.08 -62.72 23.80
CA THR A 7 -7.61 -64.12 23.89
C THR A 7 -6.84 -64.56 22.59
N ASP A 8 -5.63 -65.04 22.82
CA ASP A 8 -4.90 -66.00 21.98
C ASP A 8 -5.44 -67.42 22.22
N PRO A 9 -5.27 -68.36 21.30
CA PRO A 9 -4.28 -69.39 21.55
C PRO A 9 -3.57 -69.99 20.31
N THR A 10 -2.30 -70.30 20.48
CA THR A 10 -1.54 -71.37 19.82
C THR A 10 -1.94 -72.73 20.42
N PRO A 11 -1.52 -73.98 19.92
CA PRO A 11 -0.29 -74.33 19.24
C PRO A 11 -0.32 -75.58 18.26
N ALA A 12 0.88 -76.04 17.96
CA ALA A 12 1.34 -77.41 17.48
C ALA A 12 1.41 -77.57 15.92
N GLY A 13 2.47 -77.95 15.31
CA GLY A 13 3.62 -78.78 15.58
C GLY A 13 3.67 -79.89 14.58
N SER A 14 4.73 -79.98 13.70
CA SER A 14 5.37 -81.22 13.29
C SER A 14 6.44 -81.04 12.20
N THR A 15 7.62 -81.37 12.53
CA THR A 15 8.67 -82.26 11.95
C THR A 15 9.03 -82.15 10.47
N SER A 16 10.30 -81.80 10.29
CA SER A 16 11.39 -82.42 9.52
C SER A 16 11.28 -82.62 8.02
N SER A 17 12.19 -81.97 7.28
CA SER A 17 13.20 -82.60 6.44
C SER A 17 14.08 -81.55 5.74
N LEU A 18 15.37 -81.64 5.87
CA LEU A 18 16.37 -80.86 5.17
C LEU A 18 16.52 -81.30 3.73
N PRO A 19 16.65 -80.42 2.76
CA PRO A 19 17.34 -80.71 1.52
C PRO A 19 18.57 -79.80 1.33
N VAL A 20 19.53 -80.44 0.67
CA VAL A 20 20.87 -80.13 0.21
C VAL A 20 21.01 -78.74 -0.46
N PRO A 21 22.11 -78.00 -0.25
CA PRO A 21 22.30 -76.69 -0.80
C PRO A 21 22.59 -76.68 -2.29
N ARG A 22 21.74 -76.14 -3.10
CA ARG A 22 22.05 -75.72 -4.47
C ARG A 22 22.89 -74.43 -4.43
N ARG A 23 24.08 -74.46 -5.03
CA ARG A 23 24.92 -73.31 -5.27
C ARG A 23 24.18 -72.32 -6.16
N VAL A 24 23.75 -71.17 -5.59
CA VAL A 24 23.23 -70.05 -6.31
C VAL A 24 24.43 -69.17 -6.72
N ILE A 25 24.67 -69.09 -8.03
CA ILE A 25 25.61 -68.10 -8.61
C ILE A 25 24.91 -66.74 -8.60
N ILE A 26 25.27 -65.92 -7.63
CA ILE A 26 24.82 -64.51 -7.59
C ILE A 26 25.64 -63.76 -8.64
N ARG A 27 24.98 -63.40 -9.77
CA ARG A 27 25.53 -62.45 -10.71
C ARG A 27 25.26 -61.02 -10.05
N ILE A 28 26.35 -60.42 -9.59
CA ILE A 28 26.33 -59.04 -9.12
C ILE A 28 26.20 -58.14 -10.37
N ILE A 29 24.99 -57.63 -10.63
CA ILE A 29 24.77 -56.57 -11.59
C ILE A 29 25.12 -55.28 -10.85
N PRO A 30 26.07 -54.45 -11.32
CA PRO A 30 26.33 -53.16 -10.71
C PRO A 30 25.10 -52.27 -10.95
N ILE A 31 24.31 -52.03 -9.92
CA ILE A 31 23.30 -51.01 -9.94
C ILE A 31 24.04 -49.66 -9.91
N LEU A 32 24.20 -49.04 -11.09
CA LEU A 32 24.56 -47.63 -11.17
C LEU A 32 23.41 -46.85 -10.48
N ALA A 33 23.65 -46.45 -9.24
CA ALA A 33 22.77 -45.53 -8.55
C ALA A 33 22.80 -44.18 -9.29
N PHE A 34 21.84 -43.96 -10.18
CA PHE A 34 21.51 -42.61 -10.65
C PHE A 34 21.00 -41.83 -9.43
N LEU A 35 21.91 -41.13 -8.76
CA LEU A 35 21.51 -40.05 -7.84
C LEU A 35 20.76 -39.02 -8.68
N PRO A 36 19.48 -38.77 -8.40
CA PRO A 36 18.83 -37.65 -9.05
C PRO A 36 19.56 -36.41 -8.59
N PHE A 37 20.24 -35.73 -9.51
CA PHE A 37 20.63 -34.35 -9.33
C PHE A 37 19.31 -33.60 -9.15
N ALA A 38 18.90 -33.39 -7.89
CA ALA A 38 17.87 -32.43 -7.56
C ALA A 38 18.41 -31.06 -7.99
N ALA A 39 18.10 -30.67 -9.22
CA ALA A 39 18.30 -29.31 -9.66
C ALA A 39 17.53 -28.48 -8.65
N ARG A 40 18.23 -27.85 -7.71
CA ARG A 40 17.64 -26.85 -6.81
C ARG A 40 17.07 -25.81 -7.74
N ALA A 41 15.75 -25.72 -7.81
CA ALA A 41 15.10 -24.64 -8.54
C ALA A 41 15.72 -23.36 -7.99
N GLN A 42 16.48 -22.67 -8.82
CA GLN A 42 17.10 -21.41 -8.45
C GLN A 42 15.96 -20.44 -8.21
N THR A 43 15.82 -19.94 -6.99
CA THR A 43 14.80 -18.96 -6.67
C THR A 43 15.03 -17.71 -7.53
N ALA A 44 13.98 -17.25 -8.20
CA ALA A 44 14.05 -16.06 -9.03
C ALA A 44 14.62 -14.87 -8.24
N GLN A 45 15.50 -14.10 -8.87
CA GLN A 45 16.19 -12.96 -8.29
C GLN A 45 15.64 -11.65 -8.86
N PHE A 46 15.74 -10.58 -8.09
CA PHE A 46 15.42 -9.23 -8.54
C PHE A 46 16.54 -8.72 -9.46
N VAL A 47 16.18 -8.08 -10.58
CA VAL A 47 17.10 -7.64 -11.63
C VAL A 47 17.05 -6.14 -11.92
N GLY A 48 16.11 -5.42 -11.31
CA GLY A 48 15.87 -3.99 -11.52
C GLY A 48 15.08 -3.66 -12.78
N SER A 49 14.38 -2.53 -12.74
CA SER A 49 13.47 -2.10 -13.82
C SER A 49 14.15 -1.88 -15.16
N ALA A 50 15.44 -1.54 -15.19
CA ALA A 50 16.21 -1.36 -16.41
C ALA A 50 16.25 -2.63 -17.27
N ALA A 51 16.25 -3.81 -16.66
CA ALA A 51 16.23 -5.09 -17.37
C ALA A 51 14.91 -5.30 -18.14
N CYS A 52 13.80 -4.74 -17.66
CA CYS A 52 12.46 -4.86 -18.26
C CYS A 52 12.30 -3.99 -19.51
N LYS A 53 13.01 -2.84 -19.56
CA LYS A 53 12.91 -1.85 -20.65
C LYS A 53 13.09 -2.45 -22.03
N ARG A 54 14.02 -3.39 -22.16
CA ARG A 54 14.38 -4.00 -23.44
C ARG A 54 13.17 -4.59 -24.21
N CYS A 55 12.22 -5.18 -23.49
CA CYS A 55 11.04 -5.80 -24.07
C CYS A 55 9.75 -4.99 -23.82
N HIS A 56 9.70 -4.20 -22.77
CA HIS A 56 8.54 -3.42 -22.33
C HIS A 56 8.74 -1.91 -22.46
N THR A 57 9.39 -1.45 -23.55
CA THR A 57 9.79 -0.05 -23.76
C THR A 57 8.63 0.93 -23.54
N GLN A 58 7.48 0.72 -24.17
CA GLN A 58 6.34 1.64 -24.08
C GLN A 58 5.79 1.78 -22.65
N VAL A 59 5.72 0.66 -21.93
CA VAL A 59 5.28 0.65 -20.52
C VAL A 59 6.32 1.34 -19.65
N PHE A 60 7.60 1.01 -19.85
CA PHE A 60 8.71 1.61 -19.13
C PHE A 60 8.77 3.14 -19.32
N ASP A 61 8.60 3.63 -20.55
CA ASP A 61 8.67 5.05 -20.86
C ASP A 61 7.51 5.85 -20.25
N ARG A 62 6.34 5.23 -20.04
CA ARG A 62 5.23 5.84 -19.30
C ARG A 62 5.50 5.81 -17.80
N TRP A 63 5.82 4.62 -17.27
CA TRP A 63 6.08 4.41 -15.85
C TRP A 63 7.21 5.30 -15.33
N SER A 64 8.30 5.44 -16.06
CA SER A 64 9.47 6.24 -15.67
C SER A 64 9.15 7.74 -15.42
N LYS A 65 7.99 8.21 -15.90
CA LYS A 65 7.51 9.58 -15.67
C LYS A 65 6.55 9.70 -14.48
N THR A 66 6.16 8.58 -13.88
CA THR A 66 5.25 8.58 -12.70
C THR A 66 5.97 9.06 -11.45
N ARG A 67 5.18 9.50 -10.45
CA ARG A 67 5.73 9.85 -9.14
C ARG A 67 6.29 8.63 -8.42
N MET A 68 5.72 7.45 -8.63
CA MET A 68 6.20 6.20 -8.03
C MET A 68 7.61 5.84 -8.51
N ALA A 69 7.91 6.09 -9.78
CA ALA A 69 9.25 5.90 -10.33
C ALA A 69 10.26 6.99 -9.93
N ASN A 70 9.80 8.07 -9.31
CA ASN A 70 10.61 9.25 -8.97
C ASN A 70 10.35 9.75 -7.54
N ILE A 71 10.01 8.84 -6.62
CA ILE A 71 9.71 9.21 -5.24
C ILE A 71 10.98 9.42 -4.41
N VAL A 72 12.07 8.74 -4.76
CA VAL A 72 13.39 8.83 -4.13
C VAL A 72 14.40 9.21 -5.20
N VAL A 73 15.11 10.31 -4.98
CA VAL A 73 16.07 10.82 -5.97
C VAL A 73 17.37 11.22 -5.28
N ASP A 74 18.50 10.86 -5.88
CA ASP A 74 19.83 11.32 -5.50
C ASP A 74 20.07 12.72 -6.12
N PRO A 75 20.18 13.79 -5.30
CA PRO A 75 20.36 15.14 -5.81
C PRO A 75 21.80 15.41 -6.33
N ALA A 76 22.74 14.49 -6.12
CA ALA A 76 24.05 14.58 -6.75
C ALA A 76 23.98 14.26 -8.26
N GLN A 77 23.08 13.36 -8.63
CA GLN A 77 22.83 13.03 -10.03
C GLN A 77 21.75 13.93 -10.65
N HIS A 78 20.79 14.38 -9.86
CA HIS A 78 19.62 15.16 -10.26
C HIS A 78 19.48 16.42 -9.40
N PRO A 79 20.35 17.43 -9.58
CA PRO A 79 20.35 18.62 -8.74
C PRO A 79 19.05 19.44 -8.79
N GLU A 80 18.30 19.32 -9.86
CA GLU A 80 17.01 19.98 -10.07
C GLU A 80 15.87 19.43 -9.20
N VAL A 81 16.07 18.28 -8.56
CA VAL A 81 15.00 17.66 -7.75
C VAL A 81 14.68 18.45 -6.48
N ILE A 82 15.63 19.21 -5.95
CA ILE A 82 15.43 20.03 -4.75
C ILE A 82 14.56 21.23 -5.09
N ILE A 83 13.31 21.22 -4.60
CA ILE A 83 12.31 22.22 -4.94
C ILE A 83 12.61 23.60 -4.31
N PRO A 84 12.93 23.72 -3.00
CA PRO A 84 13.19 25.01 -2.40
C PRO A 84 14.57 25.56 -2.79
N ASP A 85 14.67 26.87 -2.76
CA ASP A 85 15.93 27.58 -2.90
C ASP A 85 16.68 27.54 -1.56
N LEU A 86 17.69 26.68 -1.46
CA LEU A 86 18.51 26.52 -0.26
C LEU A 86 19.47 27.69 0.00
N THR A 87 19.59 28.66 -0.91
CA THR A 87 20.40 29.88 -0.68
C THR A 87 19.66 30.89 0.19
N LYS A 88 18.33 30.77 0.29
CA LYS A 88 17.51 31.61 1.15
C LYS A 88 17.58 31.10 2.60
N PRO A 89 17.99 31.95 3.55
CA PRO A 89 18.08 31.53 4.94
C PRO A 89 16.70 31.24 5.53
N ASP A 90 16.59 30.14 6.28
CA ASP A 90 15.43 29.80 7.06
C ASP A 90 15.88 29.22 8.41
N PRO A 91 15.29 29.64 9.53
CA PRO A 91 15.71 29.21 10.87
C PRO A 91 15.56 27.69 11.11
N LEU A 92 14.70 27.01 10.37
CA LEU A 92 14.51 25.55 10.47
C LEU A 92 15.57 24.76 9.69
N VAL A 93 16.20 25.37 8.68
CA VAL A 93 17.17 24.70 7.81
C VAL A 93 18.56 24.82 8.40
N LYS A 94 19.03 23.73 9.00
CA LYS A 94 20.37 23.62 9.61
C LYS A 94 21.30 22.74 8.78
N PHE A 95 21.04 22.60 7.50
CA PHE A 95 21.80 21.78 6.55
C PHE A 95 21.98 22.52 5.23
N THR A 96 22.96 22.10 4.48
CA THR A 96 23.26 22.59 3.14
C THR A 96 22.89 21.55 2.09
N ARG A 97 23.01 21.91 0.81
CA ARG A 97 22.84 20.97 -0.29
C ARG A 97 23.77 19.74 -0.19
N ASN A 98 25.00 19.94 0.30
CA ASN A 98 26.00 18.88 0.39
C ASN A 98 25.66 17.84 1.49
N ASP A 99 24.80 18.19 2.42
CA ASP A 99 24.34 17.27 3.47
C ASP A 99 23.22 16.35 2.98
N ILE A 100 22.65 16.62 1.79
CA ILE A 100 21.51 15.88 1.25
C ILE A 100 22.01 14.75 0.35
N ALA A 101 21.86 13.53 0.82
CA ALA A 101 22.17 12.32 0.05
C ALA A 101 20.98 11.78 -0.73
N LEU A 102 19.76 11.90 -0.18
CA LEU A 102 18.51 11.52 -0.86
C LEU A 102 17.41 12.54 -0.61
N VAL A 103 16.53 12.67 -1.59
CA VAL A 103 15.31 13.47 -1.53
C VAL A 103 14.11 12.55 -1.68
N TYR A 104 13.11 12.64 -0.78
CA TYR A 104 11.88 11.87 -0.85
C TYR A 104 10.68 12.77 -1.07
N GLY A 105 9.93 12.48 -2.13
CA GLY A 105 8.68 13.16 -2.46
C GLY A 105 8.83 14.46 -3.23
N SER A 106 7.73 14.85 -3.91
CA SER A 106 7.69 16.06 -4.77
C SER A 106 6.30 16.66 -4.90
N LYS A 107 5.25 16.06 -4.30
CA LYS A 107 3.85 16.49 -4.52
C LYS A 107 3.32 17.40 -3.43
N TRP A 108 3.31 16.93 -2.20
CA TRP A 108 2.77 17.68 -1.05
C TRP A 108 3.84 18.13 -0.08
N LYS A 109 4.84 17.26 0.08
CA LYS A 109 6.02 17.49 0.92
C LYS A 109 7.25 16.91 0.27
N GLN A 110 8.39 17.51 0.56
CA GLN A 110 9.70 17.00 0.18
C GLN A 110 10.56 16.90 1.43
N ARG A 111 11.16 15.74 1.63
CA ARG A 111 12.01 15.40 2.77
C ARG A 111 13.43 15.14 2.32
N TYR A 112 14.36 15.47 3.16
CA TYR A 112 15.80 15.42 2.88
C TYR A 112 16.48 14.51 3.86
N PHE A 113 17.41 13.71 3.37
CA PHE A 113 18.08 12.69 4.16
C PHE A 113 19.57 12.75 3.94
N THR A 114 20.33 12.66 5.04
CA THR A 114 21.78 12.50 5.01
C THR A 114 22.17 11.03 5.10
N LYS A 115 23.39 10.68 4.68
CA LYS A 115 23.89 9.30 4.68
C LYS A 115 24.96 9.13 5.74
N VAL A 116 24.85 8.08 6.56
CA VAL A 116 25.88 7.64 7.51
C VAL A 116 26.04 6.13 7.36
N GLY A 117 27.20 5.71 6.86
CA GLY A 117 27.40 4.31 6.48
C GLY A 117 26.45 3.89 5.36
N ASN A 118 25.67 2.85 5.57
CA ASN A 118 24.62 2.38 4.65
C ASN A 118 23.22 2.89 5.02
N ASP A 119 23.10 3.63 6.12
CA ASP A 119 21.81 4.18 6.56
C ASP A 119 21.62 5.61 6.06
N PHE A 120 20.34 5.97 5.87
CA PHE A 120 19.92 7.34 5.61
C PHE A 120 19.12 7.85 6.81
N PHE A 121 19.35 9.11 7.18
CA PHE A 121 18.74 9.74 8.34
C PHE A 121 18.03 11.03 7.95
N PRO A 122 16.81 11.30 8.48
CA PRO A 122 16.10 12.52 8.15
C PRO A 122 16.81 13.75 8.67
N LEU A 123 16.89 14.77 7.81
CA LEU A 123 17.30 16.11 8.20
C LEU A 123 16.13 16.84 8.88
N GLY A 124 16.44 17.85 9.69
CA GLY A 124 15.52 18.48 10.65
C GLY A 124 14.37 19.31 10.04
N ALA A 125 14.37 19.54 8.73
CA ALA A 125 13.32 20.29 8.05
C ALA A 125 12.81 19.57 6.80
N GLN A 126 11.53 19.80 6.46
CA GLN A 126 10.87 19.34 5.25
C GLN A 126 10.22 20.53 4.53
N TRP A 127 10.13 20.44 3.21
CA TRP A 127 9.48 21.45 2.40
C TRP A 127 8.00 21.12 2.21
N ASP A 128 7.11 22.04 2.58
CA ASP A 128 5.71 22.00 2.24
C ASP A 128 5.54 22.56 0.82
N VAL A 129 5.29 21.67 -0.13
CA VAL A 129 5.21 22.02 -1.56
C VAL A 129 3.97 22.87 -1.86
N THR A 130 2.89 22.65 -1.11
CA THR A 130 1.63 23.39 -1.32
C THR A 130 1.75 24.84 -0.88
N HIS A 131 2.27 25.07 0.33
CA HIS A 131 2.39 26.41 0.91
C HIS A 131 3.73 27.09 0.57
N LYS A 132 4.69 26.35 -0.01
CA LYS A 132 6.04 26.85 -0.34
C LYS A 132 6.77 27.41 0.89
N ILE A 133 6.73 26.67 1.99
CA ILE A 133 7.39 27.02 3.25
C ILE A 133 8.13 25.82 3.83
N TRP A 134 9.13 26.12 4.67
CA TRP A 134 9.77 25.10 5.48
C TRP A 134 8.92 24.75 6.70
N ARG A 135 8.94 23.48 7.07
CA ARG A 135 8.34 22.96 8.31
C ARG A 135 9.34 22.08 9.03
N ALA A 136 9.31 22.09 10.34
CA ALA A 136 10.12 21.15 11.11
C ALA A 136 9.78 19.70 10.73
N TYR A 137 10.79 18.87 10.63
CA TYR A 137 10.64 17.44 10.44
C TYR A 137 11.25 16.69 11.63
N MET A 138 10.51 16.66 12.72
CA MET A 138 10.87 16.02 13.97
C MET A 138 9.68 15.20 14.46
N VAL A 139 9.97 14.08 15.08
CA VAL A 139 8.96 13.28 15.78
C VAL A 139 8.63 13.99 17.08
N GLN A 140 7.34 14.28 17.27
CA GLN A 140 6.84 14.85 18.52
C GLN A 140 6.13 13.76 19.32
N PRO A 141 6.45 13.58 20.61
CA PRO A 141 5.76 12.63 21.47
C PRO A 141 4.24 12.85 21.45
N GLY A 142 3.49 11.75 21.40
CA GLY A 142 2.02 11.79 21.37
C GLY A 142 1.39 12.12 20.01
N THR A 143 2.18 12.32 18.96
CA THR A 143 1.66 12.67 17.62
C THR A 143 1.46 11.48 16.70
N ASP A 144 2.04 10.33 17.03
CA ASP A 144 1.97 9.12 16.20
C ASP A 144 2.08 7.86 17.06
N TRP A 145 1.42 6.77 16.66
CA TRP A 145 1.42 5.50 17.39
C TRP A 145 2.82 4.87 17.47
N TRP A 146 3.66 5.07 16.45
CA TRP A 146 5.01 4.52 16.39
C TRP A 146 6.06 5.38 17.09
N VAL A 147 5.73 6.61 17.49
CA VAL A 147 6.67 7.53 18.18
C VAL A 147 7.28 6.89 19.42
N GLN A 148 6.52 6.11 20.16
CA GLN A 148 7.02 5.39 21.34
C GLN A 148 8.10 4.34 21.01
N TYR A 149 8.18 3.88 19.75
CA TYR A 149 9.13 2.88 19.29
C TYR A 149 10.35 3.48 18.60
N TYR A 150 10.29 4.76 18.23
CA TYR A 150 11.34 5.47 17.53
C TYR A 150 11.82 6.68 18.32
N PRO A 151 13.14 6.92 18.37
CA PRO A 151 13.68 8.07 19.07
C PRO A 151 13.26 9.38 18.38
N ALA A 152 13.04 10.44 19.18
CA ALA A 152 12.74 11.77 18.69
C ALA A 152 13.93 12.38 17.91
N ASP A 153 15.14 11.97 18.25
CA ASP A 153 16.35 12.36 17.52
C ASP A 153 16.38 11.71 16.13
N ASN A 154 16.32 12.53 15.10
CA ASN A 154 16.34 12.09 13.70
C ASN A 154 17.61 11.26 13.38
N MET A 155 18.75 11.53 13.99
CA MET A 155 19.99 10.79 13.78
C MET A 155 20.01 9.39 14.43
N LYS A 156 18.96 9.06 15.19
CA LYS A 156 18.71 7.72 15.74
C LYS A 156 17.58 6.99 15.01
N ARG A 157 17.06 7.56 13.94
CA ARG A 157 15.88 7.06 13.21
C ARG A 157 16.21 6.88 11.72
N PRO A 158 16.91 5.81 11.34
CA PRO A 158 17.22 5.53 9.94
C PRO A 158 15.96 5.24 9.13
N THR A 159 16.02 5.48 7.81
CA THR A 159 14.90 5.32 6.89
C THR A 159 14.50 3.86 6.65
N GLY A 160 15.42 2.92 6.79
CA GLY A 160 15.16 1.49 6.55
C GLY A 160 13.89 0.96 7.21
N PRO A 161 13.73 1.12 8.53
CA PRO A 161 12.52 0.69 9.22
C PRO A 161 11.24 1.45 8.83
N THR A 162 11.34 2.73 8.42
CA THR A 162 10.16 3.59 8.27
C THR A 162 9.74 3.89 6.83
N CYS A 163 10.70 3.83 5.88
CA CYS A 163 10.48 4.36 4.52
C CYS A 163 10.85 3.38 3.41
N ASP A 164 12.05 2.75 3.54
CA ASP A 164 12.74 2.18 2.39
C ASP A 164 12.07 0.94 1.84
N GLY A 165 11.37 0.16 2.68
CA GLY A 165 10.61 -0.98 2.22
C GLY A 165 9.49 -0.66 1.24
N CYS A 166 8.87 0.52 1.36
CA CYS A 166 7.86 1.01 0.42
C CYS A 166 8.47 1.79 -0.75
N HIS A 167 9.57 2.48 -0.51
CA HIS A 167 10.19 3.40 -1.45
C HIS A 167 11.34 2.79 -2.25
N SER A 168 11.43 1.46 -2.24
CA SER A 168 12.42 0.70 -3.01
C SER A 168 11.92 -0.70 -3.37
N VAL A 169 12.66 -1.37 -4.24
CA VAL A 169 12.46 -2.78 -4.59
C VAL A 169 13.44 -3.62 -3.79
N ASN A 170 12.92 -4.66 -3.13
CA ASN A 170 13.72 -5.67 -2.43
C ASN A 170 14.75 -5.07 -1.45
N TYR A 171 14.28 -4.16 -0.57
CA TYR A 171 15.15 -3.64 0.48
C TYR A 171 15.60 -4.75 1.43
N ASN A 172 16.89 -4.97 1.50
CA ASN A 172 17.47 -5.94 2.42
C ASN A 172 17.71 -5.29 3.78
N ILE A 173 17.08 -5.81 4.83
CA ILE A 173 17.13 -5.21 6.18
C ILE A 173 18.50 -5.36 6.87
N GLU A 174 19.32 -6.34 6.44
CA GLU A 174 20.65 -6.58 7.02
C GLU A 174 21.71 -5.70 6.35
N THR A 175 21.76 -5.74 5.01
CA THR A 175 22.74 -4.95 4.24
C THR A 175 22.32 -3.50 4.05
N LYS A 176 21.02 -3.19 4.23
CA LYS A 176 20.41 -1.86 4.05
C LYS A 176 20.48 -1.35 2.60
N ILE A 177 20.57 -2.27 1.66
CA ILE A 177 20.72 -1.99 0.24
C ILE A 177 19.51 -2.53 -0.51
N PRO A 178 18.79 -1.72 -1.27
CA PRO A 178 17.74 -2.18 -2.17
C PRO A 178 18.32 -2.68 -3.50
N THR A 179 17.56 -3.45 -4.26
CA THR A 179 17.89 -3.74 -5.65
C THR A 179 17.82 -2.46 -6.50
N GLU A 180 16.81 -1.63 -6.27
CA GLU A 180 16.69 -0.28 -6.84
C GLU A 180 15.87 0.63 -5.91
N TRP A 181 16.15 1.92 -5.94
CA TRP A 181 15.29 2.93 -5.33
C TRP A 181 14.02 3.14 -6.16
N ASN A 182 13.00 3.67 -5.54
CA ASN A 182 11.67 3.90 -6.11
C ASN A 182 10.80 2.63 -6.20
N VAL A 183 9.56 2.81 -6.64
CA VAL A 183 8.62 1.72 -6.87
C VAL A 183 8.84 1.18 -8.28
N GLY A 184 9.83 0.31 -8.41
CA GLY A 184 10.19 -0.33 -9.67
C GLY A 184 9.22 -1.42 -10.11
N CYS A 185 9.43 -1.93 -11.32
CA CYS A 185 8.58 -2.95 -11.94
C CYS A 185 8.36 -4.17 -11.02
N GLU A 186 9.44 -4.65 -10.43
CA GLU A 186 9.43 -5.84 -9.60
C GLU A 186 8.77 -5.66 -8.22
N LYS A 187 8.47 -4.40 -7.82
CA LYS A 187 7.68 -4.14 -6.62
C LYS A 187 6.24 -4.64 -6.75
N CYS A 188 5.73 -4.66 -8.00
CA CYS A 188 4.39 -5.13 -8.33
C CYS A 188 4.38 -6.46 -9.09
N HIS A 189 5.48 -6.82 -9.75
CA HIS A 189 5.58 -8.01 -10.59
C HIS A 189 6.43 -9.14 -10.00
N GLY A 190 7.08 -8.91 -8.86
CA GLY A 190 7.99 -9.87 -8.23
C GLY A 190 9.31 -10.05 -8.98
N PRO A 191 10.20 -10.95 -8.50
CA PRO A 191 11.54 -11.13 -9.03
C PRO A 191 11.53 -11.61 -10.49
N GLY A 192 12.26 -10.89 -11.35
CA GLY A 192 12.16 -11.01 -12.81
C GLY A 192 13.23 -11.83 -13.48
N SER A 193 14.24 -12.36 -12.78
CA SER A 193 15.39 -13.02 -13.44
C SER A 193 14.99 -14.19 -14.35
N GLU A 194 14.06 -15.04 -13.91
CA GLU A 194 13.57 -16.16 -14.72
C GLU A 194 12.81 -15.67 -15.95
N HIS A 195 12.02 -14.60 -15.79
CA HIS A 195 11.28 -14.02 -16.90
C HIS A 195 12.21 -13.38 -17.93
N VAL A 196 13.24 -12.66 -17.50
CA VAL A 196 14.21 -12.01 -18.41
C VAL A 196 14.99 -13.07 -19.19
N ASN A 197 15.37 -14.18 -18.55
CA ASN A 197 16.13 -15.24 -19.17
C ASN A 197 15.28 -16.08 -20.14
N ARG A 198 14.05 -16.38 -19.78
CA ARG A 198 13.10 -17.18 -20.57
C ARG A 198 11.69 -16.64 -20.41
N PRO A 199 11.31 -15.62 -21.20
CA PRO A 199 10.03 -14.95 -21.07
C PRO A 199 8.83 -15.90 -21.13
N SER A 200 8.03 -15.92 -20.07
CA SER A 200 6.79 -16.67 -19.96
C SER A 200 5.81 -15.95 -19.07
N ARG A 201 4.53 -16.13 -19.36
CA ARG A 201 3.45 -15.58 -18.51
C ARG A 201 3.35 -16.29 -17.15
N SER A 202 4.00 -17.42 -16.98
CA SER A 202 3.97 -18.23 -15.76
C SER A 202 5.11 -17.97 -14.79
N ASN A 203 6.17 -17.25 -15.22
CA ASN A 203 7.36 -16.99 -14.40
C ASN A 203 7.54 -15.50 -14.05
N ILE A 204 6.45 -14.76 -14.06
CA ILE A 204 6.34 -13.37 -13.56
C ILE A 204 4.92 -13.16 -13.04
N VAL A 205 4.77 -12.43 -11.95
CA VAL A 205 3.45 -12.08 -11.44
C VAL A 205 2.83 -10.99 -12.32
N ASN A 206 1.58 -11.20 -12.71
CA ASN A 206 0.75 -10.14 -13.27
C ASN A 206 -0.43 -9.90 -12.33
N PRO A 207 -0.50 -8.75 -11.65
CA PRO A 207 -1.58 -8.44 -10.70
C PRO A 207 -2.99 -8.62 -11.29
N ALA A 208 -3.17 -8.38 -12.58
CA ALA A 208 -4.46 -8.56 -13.24
C ALA A 208 -4.95 -10.02 -13.31
N ARG A 209 -4.08 -11.00 -13.06
CA ARG A 209 -4.40 -12.44 -13.06
C ARG A 209 -4.58 -13.00 -11.66
N LEU A 210 -4.24 -12.26 -10.65
CA LEU A 210 -4.49 -12.63 -9.26
C LEU A 210 -5.99 -12.50 -8.96
N ASP A 211 -6.45 -13.21 -7.94
CA ASP A 211 -7.76 -12.89 -7.37
C ASP A 211 -7.78 -11.48 -6.81
N PHE A 212 -8.96 -10.98 -6.46
CA PHE A 212 -9.10 -9.56 -6.11
C PHE A 212 -8.38 -9.18 -4.80
N VAL A 213 -8.22 -10.12 -3.87
CA VAL A 213 -7.51 -9.88 -2.60
C VAL A 213 -6.02 -9.69 -2.89
N HIS A 214 -5.37 -10.71 -3.45
CA HIS A 214 -3.94 -10.64 -3.78
C HIS A 214 -3.61 -9.52 -4.78
N ALA A 215 -4.55 -9.20 -5.69
CA ALA A 215 -4.40 -8.07 -6.63
C ALA A 215 -4.37 -6.72 -5.92
N ASN A 216 -5.19 -6.53 -4.88
CA ASN A 216 -5.20 -5.33 -4.06
C ASN A 216 -4.01 -5.27 -3.10
N ASP A 217 -3.56 -6.41 -2.57
CA ASP A 217 -2.39 -6.52 -1.69
C ASP A 217 -1.13 -5.93 -2.32
N VAL A 218 -1.00 -6.01 -3.66
CA VAL A 218 0.08 -5.35 -4.41
C VAL A 218 0.17 -3.84 -4.12
N CYS A 219 -0.96 -3.19 -3.91
CA CYS A 219 -1.03 -1.75 -3.62
C CYS A 219 -1.02 -1.50 -2.11
N ILE A 220 -1.78 -2.30 -1.37
CA ILE A 220 -2.00 -2.16 0.08
C ILE A 220 -0.68 -2.31 0.85
N GLN A 221 0.28 -3.13 0.39
CA GLN A 221 1.60 -3.27 1.02
C GLN A 221 2.31 -1.93 1.29
N CYS A 222 1.99 -0.88 0.52
CA CYS A 222 2.57 0.47 0.65
C CYS A 222 1.52 1.54 0.96
N HIS A 223 0.30 1.38 0.42
CA HIS A 223 -0.80 2.32 0.60
C HIS A 223 -1.68 1.98 1.81
N SER A 224 -1.05 1.54 2.89
CA SER A 224 -1.71 1.29 4.18
C SER A 224 -0.84 1.69 5.35
N GLN A 225 -1.45 1.87 6.50
CA GLN A 225 -0.77 1.84 7.80
C GLN A 225 -1.12 0.54 8.52
N GLY A 226 -0.15 0.03 9.24
CA GLY A 226 -0.22 -1.24 9.94
C GLY A 226 1.11 -1.56 10.60
N ARG A 227 1.32 -2.84 10.89
CA ARG A 227 2.56 -3.33 11.48
C ARG A 227 2.86 -4.75 11.01
N PRO A 228 4.14 -5.16 10.92
CA PRO A 228 4.49 -6.55 10.69
C PRO A 228 3.88 -7.45 11.77
N LEU A 229 3.44 -8.65 11.41
CA LEU A 229 2.89 -9.61 12.38
C LEU A 229 3.91 -9.96 13.46
N LYS A 230 5.17 -10.11 13.10
CA LYS A 230 6.28 -10.19 14.03
C LYS A 230 6.89 -8.79 14.20
N ASN A 231 6.39 -8.01 15.12
CA ASN A 231 6.88 -6.68 15.44
C ASN A 231 7.22 -6.58 16.94
N PRO A 232 8.48 -6.34 17.36
CA PRO A 232 9.61 -5.99 16.49
C PRO A 232 10.21 -7.19 15.74
N ILE A 233 10.79 -6.91 14.56
CA ILE A 233 11.61 -7.86 13.81
C ILE A 233 13.05 -7.65 14.27
N GLU A 234 13.67 -8.69 14.86
CA GLU A 234 15.04 -8.62 15.40
C GLU A 234 15.27 -7.41 16.32
N GLY A 235 14.26 -7.10 17.14
CA GLY A 235 14.31 -5.97 18.07
C GLY A 235 14.08 -4.58 17.45
N LYS A 236 13.78 -4.51 16.16
CA LYS A 236 13.50 -3.25 15.46
C LYS A 236 12.06 -3.20 14.97
N PHE A 237 11.44 -2.03 15.06
CA PHE A 237 10.09 -1.78 14.54
C PHE A 237 10.14 -1.36 13.08
N TYR A 238 9.29 -1.96 12.26
CA TYR A 238 9.18 -1.68 10.83
C TYR A 238 7.75 -1.23 10.47
N ASP A 239 7.66 -0.23 9.61
CA ASP A 239 6.42 0.38 9.12
C ASP A 239 6.00 -0.13 7.73
N TRP A 240 6.45 -1.32 7.37
CA TRP A 240 6.15 -1.96 6.10
C TRP A 240 6.23 -3.50 6.23
N PRO A 241 5.58 -4.25 5.33
CA PRO A 241 5.49 -5.71 5.41
C PRO A 241 6.81 -6.40 5.01
N VAL A 242 7.71 -6.54 5.98
CA VAL A 242 9.03 -7.19 5.76
C VAL A 242 8.84 -8.63 5.31
N GLY A 243 9.53 -9.00 4.22
CA GLY A 243 9.50 -10.35 3.66
C GLY A 243 8.34 -10.64 2.71
N PHE A 244 7.37 -9.74 2.58
CA PHE A 244 6.26 -9.91 1.63
C PHE A 244 6.76 -9.82 0.18
N VAL A 245 6.33 -10.79 -0.62
CA VAL A 245 6.53 -10.82 -2.07
C VAL A 245 5.18 -10.91 -2.75
N VAL A 246 4.99 -10.13 -3.83
CA VAL A 246 3.71 -10.09 -4.56
C VAL A 246 3.26 -11.49 -5.02
N GLY A 247 1.97 -11.74 -4.88
CA GLY A 247 1.35 -13.04 -5.13
C GLY A 247 1.20 -13.90 -3.87
N GLN A 248 1.80 -13.49 -2.75
CA GLN A 248 1.53 -14.05 -1.43
C GLN A 248 0.36 -13.32 -0.77
N ASN A 249 -0.19 -13.87 0.30
CA ASN A 249 -1.21 -13.22 1.10
C ASN A 249 -0.54 -12.17 2.01
N LEU A 250 -0.88 -10.90 1.85
CA LEU A 250 -0.31 -9.83 2.67
C LEU A 250 -0.61 -10.01 4.16
N ASN A 251 -1.76 -10.57 4.50
CA ASN A 251 -2.14 -10.82 5.90
C ASN A 251 -1.22 -11.81 6.63
N ASP A 252 -0.36 -12.56 5.91
CA ASP A 252 0.65 -13.42 6.56
C ASP A 252 1.89 -12.60 7.02
N TYR A 253 2.00 -11.35 6.61
CA TYR A 253 3.16 -10.46 6.87
C TYR A 253 2.79 -9.17 7.57
N TRP A 254 1.57 -8.66 7.35
CA TRP A 254 1.17 -7.32 7.71
C TRP A 254 -0.23 -7.28 8.33
N GLN A 255 -0.31 -6.72 9.51
CA GLN A 255 -1.58 -6.39 10.16
C GLN A 255 -1.93 -4.95 9.88
N LEU A 256 -3.02 -4.69 9.15
CA LEU A 256 -3.53 -3.34 8.97
C LEU A 256 -3.85 -2.69 10.31
N GLU A 257 -3.58 -1.38 10.42
CA GLU A 257 -3.99 -0.61 11.58
C GLU A 257 -5.51 -0.63 11.70
N ASP A 258 -5.98 -1.00 12.87
CA ASP A 258 -7.39 -1.12 13.19
C ASP A 258 -7.86 0.08 14.03
N HIS A 259 -9.16 0.21 14.23
CA HIS A 259 -9.79 1.26 15.00
C HIS A 259 -10.88 0.70 15.93
N ALA A 260 -11.12 1.40 17.03
CA ALA A 260 -12.27 1.15 17.88
C ALA A 260 -13.41 2.10 17.47
N ALA A 261 -14.57 1.54 17.14
CA ALA A 261 -15.74 2.34 16.74
C ALA A 261 -16.10 3.37 17.81
N GLY A 262 -16.35 4.60 17.39
CA GLY A 262 -16.67 5.72 18.28
C GLY A 262 -15.45 6.42 18.90
N GLN A 263 -14.23 5.97 18.63
CA GLN A 263 -13.01 6.58 19.17
C GLN A 263 -12.22 7.30 18.08
N LEU A 264 -11.88 8.56 18.34
CA LEU A 264 -10.88 9.28 17.54
C LEU A 264 -9.49 8.77 17.95
N THR A 265 -8.76 8.22 16.98
CA THR A 265 -7.37 7.81 17.16
C THR A 265 -6.45 8.67 16.30
N PHE A 266 -5.15 8.48 16.43
CA PHE A 266 -4.21 9.12 15.50
C PHE A 266 -4.45 8.70 14.06
N THR A 267 -4.83 7.46 13.82
CA THR A 267 -4.96 6.87 12.48
C THR A 267 -6.36 6.98 11.90
N HIS A 268 -7.41 6.93 12.73
CA HIS A 268 -8.80 6.86 12.29
C HIS A 268 -9.71 7.88 12.96
N PHE A 269 -10.70 8.36 12.22
CA PHE A 269 -11.88 9.01 12.74
C PHE A 269 -12.78 8.01 13.48
N PRO A 270 -13.72 8.48 14.32
CA PRO A 270 -14.59 7.59 15.10
C PRO A 270 -15.48 6.66 14.27
N ASP A 271 -15.72 6.97 13.00
CA ASP A 271 -16.48 6.13 12.06
C ASP A 271 -15.62 5.07 11.35
N GLY A 272 -14.32 5.01 11.66
CA GLY A 272 -13.35 4.13 11.03
C GLY A 272 -12.72 4.64 9.73
N THR A 273 -13.10 5.83 9.28
CA THR A 273 -12.43 6.45 8.12
C THR A 273 -11.02 6.87 8.47
N ALA A 274 -10.09 6.69 7.54
CA ALA A 274 -8.70 7.07 7.73
C ALA A 274 -8.52 8.56 8.00
N HIS A 275 -7.66 8.89 8.97
CA HIS A 275 -7.32 10.25 9.34
C HIS A 275 -5.93 10.67 8.82
N LYS A 276 -5.07 9.73 8.47
CA LYS A 276 -3.70 10.00 8.00
C LYS A 276 -3.50 9.50 6.58
N ASN A 277 -2.57 10.13 5.87
CA ASN A 277 -2.18 9.71 4.54
C ASN A 277 -1.54 8.31 4.54
N ARG A 278 -1.45 7.71 3.38
CA ARG A 278 -0.97 6.34 3.17
C ARG A 278 -1.94 5.29 3.70
N MET A 279 -3.20 5.65 3.91
CA MET A 279 -4.22 4.73 4.43
C MET A 279 -5.32 4.40 3.41
N GLN A 280 -5.06 4.63 2.13
CA GLN A 280 -6.04 4.33 1.07
C GLN A 280 -6.46 2.85 1.08
N GLY A 281 -5.54 1.94 1.43
CA GLY A 281 -5.83 0.52 1.59
C GLY A 281 -6.71 0.24 2.81
N ASN A 282 -6.44 0.88 3.97
CA ASN A 282 -7.27 0.73 5.16
C ASN A 282 -8.72 1.18 4.90
N ASP A 283 -8.89 2.29 4.20
CA ASP A 283 -10.20 2.78 3.80
C ASP A 283 -10.87 1.85 2.77
N PHE A 284 -10.11 1.44 1.75
CA PHE A 284 -10.65 0.67 0.63
C PHE A 284 -11.20 -0.69 1.05
N VAL A 285 -10.49 -1.41 1.93
CA VAL A 285 -10.96 -2.74 2.41
C VAL A 285 -12.27 -2.68 3.20
N GLN A 286 -12.64 -1.50 3.70
CA GLN A 286 -13.93 -1.25 4.36
C GLN A 286 -15.04 -0.88 3.37
N SER A 287 -14.71 -0.62 2.10
CA SER A 287 -15.67 -0.13 1.12
C SER A 287 -16.53 -1.26 0.53
N ALA A 288 -17.75 -0.91 0.14
CA ALA A 288 -18.60 -1.82 -0.61
C ALA A 288 -17.98 -2.22 -1.95
N MET A 289 -17.17 -1.37 -2.57
CA MET A 289 -16.48 -1.69 -3.82
C MET A 289 -15.47 -2.83 -3.64
N TYR A 290 -14.72 -2.82 -2.53
CA TYR A 290 -13.82 -3.93 -2.22
C TYR A 290 -14.58 -5.25 -2.05
N THR A 291 -15.68 -5.27 -1.30
CA THR A 291 -16.48 -6.47 -1.08
C THR A 291 -17.15 -7.00 -2.37
N HIS A 292 -17.26 -6.15 -3.39
CA HIS A 292 -17.74 -6.53 -4.73
C HIS A 292 -16.59 -6.86 -5.71
N GLY A 293 -15.37 -7.06 -5.21
CA GLY A 293 -14.23 -7.52 -6.01
C GLY A 293 -13.58 -6.44 -6.87
N VAL A 294 -13.85 -5.15 -6.63
CA VAL A 294 -13.16 -4.05 -7.32
C VAL A 294 -11.68 -4.03 -6.91
N ARG A 295 -10.83 -3.70 -7.86
CA ARG A 295 -9.38 -3.65 -7.69
C ARG A 295 -8.89 -2.21 -7.80
N CYS A 296 -7.79 -1.87 -7.12
CA CYS A 296 -7.18 -0.54 -7.22
C CYS A 296 -6.95 -0.13 -8.68
N PHE A 297 -6.48 -1.03 -9.50
CA PHE A 297 -6.24 -0.77 -10.92
C PHE A 297 -7.51 -0.84 -11.80
N SER A 298 -8.69 -1.07 -11.23
CA SER A 298 -9.95 -0.77 -11.93
C SER A 298 -10.13 0.73 -12.16
N CYS A 299 -9.45 1.56 -11.35
CA CYS A 299 -9.48 3.01 -11.43
C CYS A 299 -8.12 3.62 -11.79
N HIS A 300 -7.00 2.98 -11.43
CA HIS A 300 -5.65 3.50 -11.60
C HIS A 300 -4.84 2.68 -12.63
N ASP A 301 -4.03 3.35 -13.47
CA ASP A 301 -2.96 2.73 -14.25
C ASP A 301 -1.60 3.19 -13.72
N VAL A 302 -0.99 2.37 -12.88
CA VAL A 302 0.30 2.64 -12.24
C VAL A 302 1.48 2.74 -13.22
N HIS A 303 1.28 2.37 -14.48
CA HIS A 303 2.27 2.56 -15.54
C HIS A 303 2.27 3.99 -16.09
N GLY A 304 1.42 4.86 -15.58
CA GLY A 304 1.36 6.28 -15.92
C GLY A 304 0.28 6.64 -16.92
N THR A 305 -0.51 7.62 -16.52
CA THR A 305 -1.47 8.31 -17.40
C THR A 305 -1.23 9.82 -17.33
N GLN A 306 -1.99 10.59 -18.11
CA GLN A 306 -1.98 12.04 -18.00
C GLN A 306 -3.02 12.57 -16.99
N ASN A 307 -3.84 11.68 -16.42
CA ASN A 307 -4.83 12.04 -15.44
C ASN A 307 -4.21 12.17 -14.03
N ASN A 308 -4.81 12.99 -13.19
CA ASN A 308 -4.36 13.13 -11.81
C ASN A 308 -4.40 11.76 -11.09
N ALA A 309 -3.37 11.49 -10.29
CA ALA A 309 -3.19 10.22 -9.57
C ALA A 309 -3.19 8.96 -10.47
N ASP A 310 -2.73 9.12 -11.71
CA ASP A 310 -2.68 8.05 -12.71
C ASP A 310 -4.02 7.32 -12.90
N LEU A 311 -5.13 8.05 -12.82
CA LEU A 311 -6.46 7.50 -13.11
C LEU A 311 -6.57 7.12 -14.58
N LEU A 312 -7.24 6.01 -14.88
CA LEU A 312 -7.53 5.57 -16.25
C LEU A 312 -8.33 6.59 -17.05
N LYS A 313 -9.19 7.37 -16.38
CA LYS A 313 -9.99 8.46 -16.94
C LYS A 313 -10.12 9.59 -15.91
N PRO A 314 -10.57 10.79 -16.31
CA PRO A 314 -10.96 11.82 -15.34
C PRO A 314 -11.94 11.27 -14.30
N ALA A 315 -11.83 11.72 -13.05
CA ALA A 315 -12.48 11.10 -11.89
C ALA A 315 -13.99 10.86 -12.06
N SER A 316 -14.76 11.90 -12.43
CA SER A 316 -16.22 11.75 -12.59
C SER A 316 -16.58 10.78 -13.73
N THR A 317 -15.87 10.83 -14.85
CA THR A 317 -16.05 9.87 -15.95
C THR A 317 -15.75 8.45 -15.53
N MET A 318 -14.75 8.26 -14.65
CA MET A 318 -14.39 6.95 -14.09
C MET A 318 -15.55 6.36 -13.29
N CYS A 319 -16.14 7.13 -12.39
CA CYS A 319 -17.27 6.69 -11.56
C CYS A 319 -18.48 6.32 -12.41
N LEU A 320 -18.79 7.13 -13.41
CA LEU A 320 -19.97 6.94 -14.27
C LEU A 320 -19.95 5.68 -15.13
N GLN A 321 -18.82 5.01 -15.28
CA GLN A 321 -18.75 3.73 -16.00
C GLN A 321 -19.55 2.62 -15.29
N CYS A 322 -19.65 2.72 -13.96
CA CYS A 322 -20.38 1.75 -13.12
C CYS A 322 -21.53 2.39 -12.35
N HIS A 323 -21.49 3.70 -12.09
CA HIS A 323 -22.44 4.44 -11.29
C HIS A 323 -23.22 5.50 -12.07
N GLY A 324 -23.40 5.34 -13.39
CA GLY A 324 -24.21 6.25 -14.20
C GLY A 324 -25.69 6.18 -13.84
N PRO A 325 -26.50 7.20 -14.24
CA PRO A 325 -27.94 7.26 -13.92
C PRO A 325 -28.76 6.04 -14.39
N SER A 326 -28.28 5.36 -15.44
CA SER A 326 -28.91 4.13 -15.96
C SER A 326 -28.38 2.84 -15.30
N SER A 327 -27.40 2.94 -14.41
CA SER A 327 -26.81 1.81 -13.71
C SER A 327 -27.63 1.46 -12.46
N PRO A 328 -27.79 0.17 -12.11
CA PRO A 328 -28.39 -0.24 -10.84
C PRO A 328 -27.62 0.29 -9.61
N ASN A 329 -26.34 0.66 -9.80
CA ASN A 329 -25.47 1.20 -8.77
C ASN A 329 -25.35 2.74 -8.81
N GLY A 330 -26.09 3.41 -9.69
CA GLY A 330 -26.06 4.86 -9.86
C GLY A 330 -27.21 5.59 -9.16
N PRO A 331 -27.25 6.91 -9.23
CA PRO A 331 -28.37 7.74 -8.75
C PRO A 331 -29.58 7.45 -9.63
N ARG A 332 -30.51 6.66 -9.11
CA ARG A 332 -31.64 6.12 -9.89
C ARG A 332 -32.63 7.22 -10.30
N GLY A 333 -32.90 7.30 -11.60
CA GLY A 333 -33.94 8.15 -12.14
C GLY A 333 -33.70 9.66 -12.07
N VAL A 334 -32.46 10.09 -11.73
CA VAL A 334 -32.08 11.49 -11.65
C VAL A 334 -30.78 11.74 -12.43
N THR A 335 -30.60 12.95 -12.91
CA THR A 335 -29.33 13.40 -13.49
C THR A 335 -28.28 13.61 -12.40
N ILE A 336 -27.00 13.73 -12.78
CA ILE A 336 -25.94 14.03 -11.81
C ILE A 336 -26.16 15.40 -11.16
N GLU A 337 -26.64 16.39 -11.91
CA GLU A 337 -26.96 17.71 -11.38
C GLU A 337 -28.12 17.68 -10.36
N GLU A 338 -29.18 16.91 -10.64
CA GLU A 338 -30.26 16.67 -9.69
C GLU A 338 -29.81 15.89 -8.45
N HIS A 339 -28.90 14.92 -8.62
CA HIS A 339 -28.33 14.16 -7.49
C HIS A 339 -27.47 15.05 -6.59
N THR A 340 -26.62 15.87 -7.19
CA THR A 340 -25.64 16.66 -6.43
C THR A 340 -26.16 18.02 -5.96
N HIS A 341 -27.27 18.48 -6.54
CA HIS A 341 -27.80 19.85 -6.39
C HIS A 341 -26.77 20.96 -6.72
N HIS A 342 -25.80 20.64 -7.57
CA HIS A 342 -24.77 21.54 -8.04
C HIS A 342 -24.73 21.57 -9.57
N LYS A 343 -24.48 22.77 -10.12
CA LYS A 343 -24.44 22.97 -11.57
C LYS A 343 -23.35 22.12 -12.23
N THR A 344 -23.66 21.56 -13.37
CA THR A 344 -22.69 20.84 -14.23
C THR A 344 -21.44 21.69 -14.45
N GLY A 345 -20.27 21.08 -14.29
CA GLY A 345 -18.96 21.73 -14.41
C GLY A 345 -18.47 22.45 -13.14
N SER A 346 -19.28 22.53 -12.08
CA SER A 346 -18.80 23.00 -10.76
C SER A 346 -18.11 21.87 -9.99
N SER A 347 -17.24 22.22 -9.05
CA SER A 347 -16.58 21.23 -8.17
C SER A 347 -17.56 20.44 -7.30
N GLY A 348 -18.72 21.01 -6.96
CA GLY A 348 -19.78 20.32 -6.22
C GLY A 348 -20.51 19.26 -7.06
N ASN A 349 -20.42 19.32 -8.40
CA ASN A 349 -21.00 18.33 -9.29
C ASN A 349 -20.06 17.12 -9.54
N GLU A 350 -18.88 17.11 -8.93
CA GLU A 350 -17.95 15.99 -9.03
C GLU A 350 -18.25 14.93 -7.96
N CYS A 351 -18.40 13.64 -8.37
CA CYS A 351 -18.65 12.51 -7.47
C CYS A 351 -17.66 12.45 -6.30
N ILE A 352 -16.39 12.68 -6.61
CA ILE A 352 -15.28 12.62 -5.63
C ILE A 352 -15.31 13.73 -4.60
N SER A 353 -16.07 14.81 -4.81
CA SER A 353 -16.18 15.89 -3.83
C SER A 353 -16.99 15.47 -2.61
N CYS A 354 -17.97 14.59 -2.80
CA CYS A 354 -18.82 14.09 -1.74
C CYS A 354 -18.45 12.68 -1.27
N HIS A 355 -18.13 11.76 -2.21
CA HIS A 355 -17.86 10.35 -1.92
C HIS A 355 -16.40 10.02 -1.63
N MET A 356 -15.48 10.95 -1.88
CA MET A 356 -14.06 10.84 -1.55
C MET A 356 -13.56 12.16 -0.96
N PRO A 357 -14.11 12.59 0.20
CA PRO A 357 -13.73 13.87 0.79
C PRO A 357 -12.23 13.91 1.11
N ARG A 358 -11.65 15.13 1.08
CA ARG A 358 -10.24 15.33 1.45
C ARG A 358 -10.13 15.48 2.96
N ILE A 359 -9.93 14.39 3.65
CA ILE A 359 -9.90 14.32 5.12
C ILE A 359 -8.68 13.56 5.68
N GLU A 360 -7.92 12.88 4.82
CA GLU A 360 -6.70 12.20 5.25
C GLU A 360 -5.53 13.19 5.25
N GLN A 361 -5.04 13.54 6.44
CA GLN A 361 -3.97 14.53 6.62
C GLN A 361 -2.63 14.04 6.07
N THR A 362 -1.96 14.81 5.22
CA THR A 362 -0.61 14.50 4.74
C THR A 362 0.47 15.43 5.31
N ILE A 363 0.22 16.73 5.34
CA ILE A 363 1.08 17.72 5.98
C ILE A 363 0.25 18.94 6.33
N ALA A 364 0.30 19.38 7.58
CA ALA A 364 -0.48 20.51 8.09
C ALA A 364 -1.97 20.35 7.71
N ASP A 365 -2.55 21.33 7.02
CA ASP A 365 -3.92 21.35 6.51
C ASP A 365 -4.09 20.74 5.11
N VAL A 366 -3.01 20.23 4.51
CA VAL A 366 -3.10 19.54 3.21
C VAL A 366 -3.61 18.13 3.42
N ASN A 367 -4.80 17.86 2.87
CA ASN A 367 -5.46 16.57 2.98
C ASN A 367 -5.58 15.87 1.62
N VAL A 368 -5.50 14.55 1.63
CA VAL A 368 -5.77 13.67 0.49
C VAL A 368 -7.15 13.03 0.63
N ARG A 369 -7.60 12.34 -0.42
CA ARG A 369 -8.95 11.79 -0.49
C ARG A 369 -9.07 10.47 0.24
N SER A 370 -10.16 10.33 1.02
CA SER A 370 -10.61 9.06 1.57
C SER A 370 -11.00 8.08 0.46
N HIS A 371 -10.76 6.80 0.69
CA HIS A 371 -11.10 5.70 -0.20
C HIS A 371 -12.18 4.76 0.37
N THR A 372 -12.93 5.22 1.38
CA THR A 372 -14.13 4.51 1.85
C THR A 372 -15.29 4.62 0.87
N PHE A 373 -15.27 5.63 0.00
CA PHE A 373 -16.33 5.98 -0.95
C PHE A 373 -17.69 6.26 -0.30
N ARG A 374 -17.68 6.47 1.03
CA ARG A 374 -18.89 6.80 1.78
C ARG A 374 -19.18 8.30 1.66
N PHE A 375 -20.47 8.62 1.60
CA PHE A 375 -20.92 9.96 1.91
C PHE A 375 -21.02 10.10 3.44
N ILE A 376 -20.19 10.95 4.01
CA ILE A 376 -20.24 11.27 5.45
C ILE A 376 -21.31 12.33 5.65
N SER A 377 -22.43 11.95 6.26
CA SER A 377 -23.53 12.89 6.47
C SER A 377 -23.12 14.00 7.44
N PRO A 378 -23.63 15.24 7.27
CA PRO A 378 -23.34 16.32 8.21
C PRO A 378 -23.78 16.02 9.64
N VAL A 379 -24.90 15.30 9.83
CA VAL A 379 -25.39 14.87 11.16
C VAL A 379 -24.39 13.94 11.83
N GLU A 380 -23.91 12.92 11.12
CA GLU A 380 -22.92 11.99 11.64
C GLU A 380 -21.59 12.68 11.91
N ALA A 381 -21.15 13.52 11.01
CA ALA A 381 -19.92 14.29 11.15
C ALA A 381 -19.95 15.20 12.41
N GLU A 382 -21.08 15.86 12.66
CA GLU A 382 -21.24 16.69 13.87
C GLU A 382 -21.24 15.84 15.13
N ARG A 383 -21.96 14.72 15.13
CA ARG A 383 -22.01 13.78 16.25
C ARG A 383 -20.64 13.21 16.59
N LEU A 384 -19.84 12.88 15.58
CA LEU A 384 -18.52 12.24 15.70
C LEU A 384 -17.36 13.25 15.72
N LYS A 385 -17.64 14.54 15.60
CA LYS A 385 -16.63 15.62 15.54
C LYS A 385 -15.59 15.40 14.46
N MET A 386 -16.05 15.06 13.28
CA MET A 386 -15.22 14.81 12.10
C MET A 386 -15.62 15.71 10.92
N PRO A 387 -14.75 15.89 9.90
CA PRO A 387 -15.09 16.67 8.72
C PRO A 387 -16.21 16.01 7.89
N ASN A 388 -17.03 16.85 7.24
CA ASN A 388 -17.97 16.42 6.20
C ASN A 388 -17.69 17.10 4.87
N SER A 389 -18.24 16.56 3.80
CA SER A 389 -17.99 17.04 2.44
C SER A 389 -18.55 18.43 2.16
N CYS A 390 -19.68 18.80 2.78
CA CYS A 390 -20.34 20.08 2.52
C CYS A 390 -19.49 21.24 3.03
N ASN A 391 -19.06 21.17 4.29
CA ASN A 391 -18.30 22.23 4.93
C ASN A 391 -16.84 22.31 4.46
N SER A 392 -16.37 21.34 3.68
CA SER A 392 -15.07 21.42 3.00
C SER A 392 -15.05 22.52 1.90
N CYS A 393 -16.21 22.87 1.36
CA CYS A 393 -16.37 23.93 0.35
C CYS A 393 -17.18 25.11 0.88
N HIS A 394 -18.26 24.86 1.62
CA HIS A 394 -19.10 25.86 2.27
C HIS A 394 -18.52 26.21 3.65
N THR A 395 -17.33 26.81 3.65
CA THR A 395 -16.53 27.05 4.87
C THR A 395 -17.13 28.14 5.78
N ASP A 396 -18.05 28.95 5.26
CA ASP A 396 -18.82 29.95 5.99
C ASP A 396 -20.09 29.38 6.67
N LYS A 397 -20.38 28.09 6.45
CA LYS A 397 -21.55 27.39 6.98
C LYS A 397 -21.11 26.29 7.97
N ASN A 398 -22.08 25.88 8.82
CA ASN A 398 -21.88 24.79 9.79
C ASN A 398 -22.59 23.51 9.35
N ALA A 399 -22.42 22.42 10.12
CA ALA A 399 -23.03 21.14 9.84
C ALA A 399 -24.57 21.16 9.93
N GLU A 400 -25.14 22.00 10.78
CA GLU A 400 -26.60 22.20 10.90
C GLU A 400 -27.18 22.75 9.59
N TRP A 401 -26.56 23.79 9.01
CA TRP A 401 -26.96 24.33 7.71
C TRP A 401 -26.92 23.23 6.63
N ALA A 402 -25.85 22.42 6.59
CA ALA A 402 -25.71 21.35 5.62
C ALA A 402 -26.80 20.26 5.81
N THR A 403 -27.16 19.96 7.05
CA THR A 403 -28.23 19.03 7.41
C THR A 403 -29.57 19.54 6.92
N GLU A 404 -29.90 20.81 7.18
CA GLU A 404 -31.15 21.42 6.72
C GLU A 404 -31.24 21.50 5.18
N ALA A 405 -30.11 21.77 4.52
CA ALA A 405 -30.06 21.73 3.05
C ALA A 405 -30.35 20.32 2.52
N LEU A 406 -29.77 19.27 3.12
CA LEU A 406 -30.04 17.87 2.71
C LEU A 406 -31.48 17.45 2.91
N LYS A 407 -32.17 17.93 3.94
CA LYS A 407 -33.60 17.64 4.16
C LYS A 407 -34.50 18.12 3.01
N GLN A 408 -34.03 19.12 2.27
CA GLN A 408 -34.76 19.67 1.11
C GLN A 408 -34.47 18.91 -0.19
N TRP A 409 -33.48 18.03 -0.21
CA TRP A 409 -33.11 17.26 -1.40
C TRP A 409 -34.12 16.15 -1.63
N ARG A 410 -34.68 16.09 -2.82
CA ARG A 410 -35.58 15.00 -3.22
C ARG A 410 -34.80 13.70 -3.39
N ASN A 411 -35.47 12.60 -3.10
CA ASN A 411 -34.91 11.23 -3.24
C ASN A 411 -33.70 10.91 -2.32
N GLU A 412 -33.44 11.72 -1.29
CA GLU A 412 -32.47 11.36 -0.27
C GLU A 412 -33.03 10.29 0.69
N SER A 413 -32.14 9.42 1.15
CA SER A 413 -32.51 8.42 2.13
C SER A 413 -32.76 9.06 3.50
N PRO A 414 -33.94 8.87 4.13
CA PRO A 414 -34.28 9.56 5.38
C PRO A 414 -33.25 9.32 6.52
N TRP A 415 -32.62 8.16 6.56
CA TRP A 415 -31.61 7.85 7.57
C TRP A 415 -30.33 8.67 7.45
N ARG A 416 -30.07 9.35 6.32
CA ARG A 416 -28.92 10.27 6.16
C ARG A 416 -29.10 11.58 6.88
N THR A 417 -30.32 11.94 7.20
CA THR A 417 -30.69 13.15 7.94
C THR A 417 -31.27 12.83 9.32
N ALA A 418 -31.36 11.55 9.68
CA ALA A 418 -31.76 11.13 11.02
C ALA A 418 -30.64 11.37 12.04
N ASN A 419 -31.01 11.78 13.26
CA ASN A 419 -30.12 11.98 14.40
C ASN A 419 -29.64 10.65 14.99
#